data_6f72f43815cddc46ec98b52e8522c33b
#
_entry.id   6f72f43815cddc46ec98b52e8522c33b
#
_cell.length_a   1.000
_cell.length_b   1.000
_cell.length_c   1.000
_cell.angle_alpha   90.00
_cell.angle_beta   90.00
_cell.angle_gamma   90.00
#
_symmetry.space_group_name_H-M   'P 1'
#
loop_
_entity.id
_entity.type
_entity.pdbx_description
1 polymer ?
#
loop_
_entity_poly.entity_id
_entity_poly.type
_entity_poly.pdbx_seq_one_letter_code
_entity_poly.pdbx_strand_id
1 'polypeptide(L)'
;KIGSDFPTDPKEQLMGAIKAVFRSWDNPRANVYRRDNDIPYSWGTAVNVQSMAFGNMGDDCGTGVAFTRDPATGAKGLFGEFLTNAQGEDVVAGVRTPMHIQEMSEKFPEAFEQFKDVCATLEEHYRDMQDMEFTVEHGKLFMLQTRNGKRTAQAALKIACDLVDEGMRTEKEAVAMIDPRNLDTLLHPQFDAAALKAATPAGRGLGASPGAACGKIVFSAEDAEEWNARGEKVVLVRLETSPEDITGMKASQGILCLLYTSDAADELD
;
A
#
# COMPACT_ATOMS: atom_id res chain seq x y z
N LYS A 1 7.42 -23.62 -15.78
CA LYS A 1 7.67 -25.08 -15.86
C LYS A 1 9.08 -25.28 -16.36
N ILE A 2 9.90 -26.08 -15.65
CA ILE A 2 11.33 -26.25 -15.93
C ILE A 2 11.52 -27.21 -17.13
N GLY A 3 10.54 -28.04 -17.46
CA GLY A 3 10.56 -29.00 -18.55
C GLY A 3 11.43 -30.24 -18.29
N SER A 4 11.99 -30.37 -17.09
CA SER A 4 12.80 -31.48 -16.60
C SER A 4 12.54 -31.68 -15.11
N ASP A 5 13.05 -32.76 -14.53
CA ASP A 5 13.01 -32.95 -13.07
C ASP A 5 13.79 -31.83 -12.36
N PHE A 6 13.33 -31.48 -11.16
CA PHE A 6 14.01 -30.48 -10.35
C PHE A 6 15.37 -31.01 -9.88
N PRO A 7 16.47 -30.24 -10.04
CA PRO A 7 17.80 -30.72 -9.67
C PRO A 7 17.88 -31.04 -8.18
N THR A 8 18.61 -32.08 -7.82
CA THR A 8 18.89 -32.46 -6.43
C THR A 8 20.19 -31.88 -5.91
N ASP A 9 21.12 -31.52 -6.78
CA ASP A 9 22.35 -30.83 -6.39
C ASP A 9 22.11 -29.38 -6.02
N PRO A 10 22.48 -28.94 -4.78
CA PRO A 10 22.28 -27.56 -4.32
C PRO A 10 22.94 -26.50 -5.21
N LYS A 11 24.11 -26.82 -5.81
CA LYS A 11 24.78 -25.86 -6.70
C LYS A 11 24.04 -25.70 -8.03
N GLU A 12 23.49 -26.77 -8.56
CA GLU A 12 22.66 -26.70 -9.76
C GLU A 12 21.37 -25.92 -9.48
N GLN A 13 20.73 -26.12 -8.32
CA GLN A 13 19.57 -25.34 -7.87
C GLN A 13 19.90 -23.85 -7.79
N LEU A 14 21.00 -23.50 -7.10
CA LEU A 14 21.45 -22.13 -6.96
C LEU A 14 21.74 -21.47 -8.31
N MET A 15 22.49 -22.16 -9.17
CA MET A 15 22.82 -21.63 -10.50
C MET A 15 21.58 -21.51 -11.40
N GLY A 16 20.63 -22.42 -11.24
CA GLY A 16 19.32 -22.34 -11.90
C GLY A 16 18.53 -21.12 -11.48
N ALA A 17 18.47 -20.84 -10.18
CA ALA A 17 17.81 -19.67 -9.62
C ALA A 17 18.46 -18.34 -10.06
N ILE A 18 19.79 -18.25 -10.00
CA ILE A 18 20.55 -17.08 -10.48
C ILE A 18 20.23 -16.80 -11.96
N LYS A 19 20.27 -17.84 -12.81
CA LYS A 19 19.94 -17.71 -14.23
C LYS A 19 18.49 -17.27 -14.45
N ALA A 20 17.56 -17.75 -13.63
CA ALA A 20 16.15 -17.36 -13.70
C ALA A 20 15.98 -15.87 -13.39
N VAL A 21 16.65 -15.33 -12.36
CA VAL A 21 16.63 -13.91 -12.04
C VAL A 21 17.18 -13.07 -13.19
N PHE A 22 18.32 -13.42 -13.76
CA PHE A 22 18.85 -12.67 -14.91
C PHE A 22 17.93 -12.72 -16.13
N ARG A 23 17.33 -13.88 -16.43
CA ARG A 23 16.37 -14.00 -17.54
C ARG A 23 15.08 -13.22 -17.31
N SER A 24 14.69 -12.99 -16.04
CA SER A 24 13.47 -12.23 -15.72
C SER A 24 13.53 -10.78 -16.20
N TRP A 25 14.73 -10.24 -16.43
CA TRP A 25 14.92 -8.91 -17.01
C TRP A 25 14.23 -8.75 -18.38
N ASP A 26 14.23 -9.81 -19.20
CA ASP A 26 13.64 -9.81 -20.53
C ASP A 26 12.17 -10.30 -20.54
N ASN A 27 11.59 -10.57 -19.37
CA ASN A 27 10.21 -10.98 -19.25
C ASN A 27 9.26 -9.86 -19.78
N PRO A 28 8.20 -10.18 -20.53
CA PRO A 28 7.23 -9.20 -21.03
C PRO A 28 6.69 -8.24 -19.96
N ARG A 29 6.34 -8.77 -18.78
CA ARG A 29 5.89 -7.95 -17.64
C ARG A 29 6.98 -6.97 -17.18
N ALA A 30 8.22 -7.40 -17.09
CA ALA A 30 9.34 -6.54 -16.70
C ALA A 30 9.64 -5.47 -17.75
N ASN A 31 9.45 -5.77 -19.03
CA ASN A 31 9.60 -4.81 -20.12
C ASN A 31 8.53 -3.70 -20.05
N VAL A 32 7.28 -4.05 -19.77
CA VAL A 32 6.19 -3.09 -19.57
C VAL A 32 6.51 -2.20 -18.36
N TYR A 33 6.82 -2.80 -17.21
CA TYR A 33 7.14 -2.06 -15.99
C TYR A 33 8.29 -1.06 -16.19
N ARG A 34 9.37 -1.46 -16.86
CA ARG A 34 10.49 -0.55 -17.15
C ARG A 34 10.09 0.62 -18.04
N ARG A 35 9.32 0.34 -19.07
CA ARG A 35 8.82 1.39 -19.98
C ARG A 35 7.96 2.41 -19.22
N ASP A 36 7.07 1.93 -18.37
CA ASP A 36 6.10 2.76 -17.63
C ASP A 36 6.75 3.55 -16.49
N ASN A 37 7.96 3.14 -16.06
CA ASN A 37 8.75 3.81 -15.02
C ASN A 37 10.04 4.46 -15.55
N ASP A 38 10.20 4.63 -16.87
CA ASP A 38 11.37 5.26 -17.52
C ASP A 38 12.72 4.63 -17.12
N ILE A 39 12.74 3.31 -16.87
CA ILE A 39 13.96 2.57 -16.49
C ILE A 39 14.72 2.16 -17.76
N PRO A 40 15.96 2.62 -17.95
CA PRO A 40 16.76 2.28 -19.13
C PRO A 40 17.01 0.76 -19.24
N TYR A 41 16.78 0.21 -20.42
CA TYR A 41 17.03 -1.20 -20.68
C TYR A 41 18.51 -1.61 -20.45
N SER A 42 19.43 -0.67 -20.65
CA SER A 42 20.87 -0.87 -20.49
C SER A 42 21.34 -1.08 -19.03
N TRP A 43 20.47 -0.86 -18.04
CA TRP A 43 20.88 -1.01 -16.63
C TRP A 43 21.08 -2.47 -16.24
N GLY A 44 20.26 -3.39 -16.72
CA GLY A 44 20.29 -4.78 -16.30
C GLY A 44 19.76 -5.00 -14.88
N THR A 45 19.96 -6.18 -14.34
CA THR A 45 19.57 -6.57 -12.98
C THR A 45 20.73 -7.23 -12.25
N ALA A 46 20.63 -7.31 -10.92
CA ALA A 46 21.61 -7.96 -10.05
C ALA A 46 20.96 -9.11 -9.26
N VAL A 47 21.78 -10.00 -8.75
CA VAL A 47 21.36 -11.13 -7.92
C VAL A 47 22.12 -11.10 -6.61
N ASN A 48 21.39 -11.13 -5.50
CA ASN A 48 21.92 -11.36 -4.16
C ASN A 48 21.63 -12.80 -3.75
N VAL A 49 22.64 -13.50 -3.24
CA VAL A 49 22.49 -14.81 -2.60
C VAL A 49 22.55 -14.61 -1.10
N GLN A 50 21.44 -14.86 -0.43
CA GLN A 50 21.27 -14.59 0.99
C GLN A 50 20.83 -15.85 1.74
N SER A 51 21.37 -16.06 2.93
CA SER A 51 20.88 -17.10 3.83
C SER A 51 19.43 -16.81 4.22
N MET A 52 18.63 -17.86 4.27
CA MET A 52 17.23 -17.74 4.72
C MET A 52 17.15 -17.77 6.24
N ALA A 53 16.22 -17.00 6.78
CA ALA A 53 15.72 -17.11 8.14
C ALA A 53 14.28 -17.64 8.08
N PHE A 54 13.93 -18.54 8.99
CA PHE A 54 12.66 -19.26 8.93
C PHE A 54 11.76 -18.89 10.11
N GLY A 55 10.66 -18.21 9.82
CA GLY A 55 9.64 -17.85 10.80
C GLY A 55 8.65 -18.97 11.14
N ASN A 56 8.77 -20.13 10.52
CA ASN A 56 7.85 -21.27 10.64
C ASN A 56 8.50 -22.53 11.23
N MET A 57 9.54 -22.36 12.06
CA MET A 57 10.25 -23.49 12.69
C MET A 57 9.67 -23.89 14.06
N GLY A 58 8.68 -23.18 14.58
CA GLY A 58 8.05 -23.42 15.86
C GLY A 58 7.41 -22.18 16.46
N ASP A 59 6.91 -22.30 17.69
CA ASP A 59 6.18 -21.22 18.37
C ASP A 59 7.09 -20.07 18.83
N ASP A 60 8.39 -20.29 18.86
CA ASP A 60 9.44 -19.29 19.13
C ASP A 60 9.95 -18.60 17.85
N CYS A 61 9.24 -18.82 16.73
CA CYS A 61 9.51 -18.25 15.43
C CYS A 61 8.30 -17.43 14.94
N GLY A 62 8.54 -16.49 14.02
CA GLY A 62 7.48 -15.68 13.43
C GLY A 62 8.00 -14.79 12.31
N THR A 63 7.09 -14.10 11.64
CA THR A 63 7.40 -13.14 10.59
C THR A 63 6.40 -12.00 10.61
N GLY A 64 6.79 -10.84 10.10
CA GLY A 64 5.91 -9.69 10.08
C GLY A 64 6.36 -8.57 9.17
N VAL A 65 5.47 -7.62 9.03
CA VAL A 65 5.67 -6.36 8.32
C VAL A 65 5.30 -5.21 9.22
N ALA A 66 6.07 -4.14 9.21
CA ALA A 66 5.78 -2.98 10.02
C ALA A 66 6.30 -1.68 9.41
N PHE A 67 5.65 -0.59 9.82
CA PHE A 67 6.01 0.77 9.49
C PHE A 67 6.45 1.52 10.75
N THR A 68 7.37 2.45 10.60
CA THR A 68 7.78 3.33 11.72
C THR A 68 6.72 4.38 12.07
N ARG A 69 5.79 4.63 11.14
CA ARG A 69 4.62 5.53 11.31
C ARG A 69 3.40 4.92 10.63
N ASP A 70 2.21 5.28 11.06
CA ASP A 70 0.97 4.85 10.43
C ASP A 70 0.90 5.34 8.96
N PRO A 71 0.86 4.44 7.97
CA PRO A 71 0.85 4.80 6.56
C PRO A 71 -0.45 5.49 6.11
N ALA A 72 -1.52 5.38 6.88
CA ALA A 72 -2.81 6.02 6.57
C ALA A 72 -2.89 7.43 7.13
N THR A 73 -2.44 7.65 8.37
CA THR A 73 -2.61 8.90 9.10
C THR A 73 -1.34 9.70 9.30
N GLY A 74 -0.17 9.07 9.17
CA GLY A 74 1.14 9.65 9.47
C GLY A 74 1.48 9.72 10.96
N ALA A 75 0.65 9.15 11.84
CA ALA A 75 0.91 9.16 13.27
C ALA A 75 2.21 8.40 13.60
N LYS A 76 3.04 9.00 14.46
CA LYS A 76 4.30 8.40 14.90
C LYS A 76 4.06 7.19 15.79
N GLY A 77 4.78 6.10 15.53
CA GLY A 77 4.72 4.87 16.27
C GLY A 77 4.71 3.65 15.34
N LEU A 78 5.10 2.51 15.85
CA LEU A 78 5.10 1.27 15.08
C LEU A 78 3.67 0.89 14.68
N PHE A 79 3.48 0.65 13.42
CA PHE A 79 2.24 0.18 12.82
C PHE A 79 2.54 -1.05 11.99
N GLY A 80 1.83 -2.15 12.19
CA GLY A 80 2.09 -3.36 11.44
C GLY A 80 1.51 -4.60 12.07
N GLU A 81 1.84 -5.72 11.46
CA GLU A 81 1.27 -7.02 11.77
C GLU A 81 2.35 -8.10 11.75
N PHE A 82 2.16 -9.14 12.57
CA PHE A 82 3.02 -10.31 12.58
C PHE A 82 2.22 -11.60 12.82
N LEU A 83 2.82 -12.72 12.45
CA LEU A 83 2.32 -14.05 12.71
C LEU A 83 3.40 -14.90 13.38
N THR A 84 3.01 -15.67 14.39
CA THR A 84 3.88 -16.72 14.96
C THR A 84 3.84 -17.96 14.09
N ASN A 85 4.94 -18.70 14.04
CA ASN A 85 5.09 -19.94 13.29
C ASN A 85 4.55 -19.80 11.84
N ALA A 86 5.11 -18.82 11.10
CA ALA A 86 4.65 -18.43 9.78
C ALA A 86 5.80 -17.93 8.89
N GLN A 87 5.57 -17.94 7.59
CA GLN A 87 6.41 -17.28 6.59
C GLN A 87 5.75 -16.01 6.06
N GLY A 88 6.52 -15.17 5.34
CA GLY A 88 6.03 -13.89 4.82
C GLY A 88 4.77 -14.01 3.96
N GLU A 89 4.67 -15.10 3.18
CA GLU A 89 3.49 -15.38 2.36
C GLU A 89 2.21 -15.55 3.19
N ASP A 90 2.32 -16.11 4.40
CA ASP A 90 1.16 -16.33 5.29
C ASP A 90 0.58 -15.00 5.79
N VAL A 91 1.42 -13.97 5.99
CA VAL A 91 0.98 -12.63 6.40
C VAL A 91 0.17 -11.96 5.28
N VAL A 92 0.61 -12.13 4.03
CA VAL A 92 0.00 -11.47 2.86
C VAL A 92 -1.23 -12.24 2.36
N ALA A 93 -1.22 -13.57 2.47
CA ALA A 93 -2.29 -14.42 1.93
C ALA A 93 -3.62 -14.34 2.69
N GLY A 94 -3.65 -13.75 3.89
CA GLY A 94 -4.87 -13.59 4.69
C GLY A 94 -5.50 -14.91 5.18
N VAL A 95 -4.75 -16.01 5.14
CA VAL A 95 -5.23 -17.35 5.58
C VAL A 95 -5.36 -17.42 7.10
N ARG A 96 -4.54 -16.67 7.81
CA ARG A 96 -4.54 -16.53 9.28
C ARG A 96 -4.72 -15.07 9.62
N THR A 97 -5.43 -14.77 10.72
CA THR A 97 -5.56 -13.41 11.24
C THR A 97 -4.23 -12.99 11.87
N PRO A 98 -3.53 -11.98 11.37
CA PRO A 98 -2.30 -11.50 11.97
C PRO A 98 -2.58 -10.78 13.30
N MET A 99 -1.57 -10.75 14.17
CA MET A 99 -1.55 -10.00 15.40
C MET A 99 -0.97 -8.61 15.16
N HIS A 100 -1.41 -7.63 15.94
CA HIS A 100 -0.80 -6.30 15.89
C HIS A 100 0.65 -6.32 16.34
N ILE A 101 1.49 -5.51 15.72
CA ILE A 101 2.94 -5.48 16.00
C ILE A 101 3.27 -5.24 17.49
N GLN A 102 2.41 -4.54 18.23
CA GLN A 102 2.58 -4.29 19.66
C GLN A 102 2.50 -5.58 20.50
N GLU A 103 1.71 -6.55 20.05
CA GLU A 103 1.58 -7.85 20.72
C GLU A 103 2.86 -8.71 20.61
N MET A 104 3.78 -8.33 19.72
CA MET A 104 5.10 -8.93 19.62
C MET A 104 5.89 -8.79 20.94
N SER A 105 5.65 -7.74 21.73
CA SER A 105 6.25 -7.54 23.04
C SER A 105 5.93 -8.67 24.04
N GLU A 106 4.78 -9.33 23.88
CA GLU A 106 4.37 -10.46 24.73
C GLU A 106 4.94 -11.79 24.24
N LYS A 107 5.07 -11.95 22.91
CA LYS A 107 5.53 -13.19 22.28
C LYS A 107 7.05 -13.28 22.16
N PHE A 108 7.68 -12.17 21.78
CA PHE A 108 9.12 -12.08 21.51
C PHE A 108 9.70 -10.80 22.12
N PRO A 109 9.72 -10.66 23.46
CA PRO A 109 10.06 -9.38 24.11
C PRO A 109 11.44 -8.86 23.73
N GLU A 110 12.47 -9.71 23.71
CA GLU A 110 13.83 -9.31 23.34
C GLU A 110 13.93 -8.89 21.87
N ALA A 111 13.32 -9.67 20.98
CA ALA A 111 13.28 -9.34 19.55
C ALA A 111 12.48 -8.06 19.28
N PHE A 112 11.43 -7.79 20.04
CA PHE A 112 10.64 -6.56 19.92
C PHE A 112 11.43 -5.33 20.34
N GLU A 113 12.21 -5.38 21.43
CA GLU A 113 13.08 -4.26 21.83
C GLU A 113 14.16 -4.00 20.77
N GLN A 114 14.82 -5.07 20.27
CA GLN A 114 15.78 -4.92 19.16
C GLN A 114 15.13 -4.34 17.91
N PHE A 115 13.90 -4.75 17.61
CA PHE A 115 13.15 -4.23 16.45
C PHE A 115 12.88 -2.74 16.57
N LYS A 116 12.50 -2.24 17.75
CA LYS A 116 12.31 -0.80 18.00
C LYS A 116 13.60 -0.01 17.78
N ASP A 117 14.73 -0.53 18.25
CA ASP A 117 16.03 0.12 18.06
C ASP A 117 16.43 0.19 16.57
N VAL A 118 16.19 -0.89 15.84
CA VAL A 118 16.40 -0.94 14.38
C VAL A 118 15.49 0.06 13.67
N CYS A 119 14.22 0.12 14.04
CA CYS A 119 13.26 1.07 13.46
C CYS A 119 13.70 2.52 13.66
N ALA A 120 14.14 2.87 14.87
CA ALA A 120 14.66 4.21 15.18
C ALA A 120 15.90 4.52 14.35
N THR A 121 16.85 3.59 14.25
CA THR A 121 18.08 3.73 13.48
C THR A 121 17.81 3.94 11.99
N LEU A 122 16.85 3.17 11.43
CA LEU A 122 16.50 3.26 10.01
C LEU A 122 15.78 4.58 9.69
N GLU A 123 14.83 4.99 10.53
CA GLU A 123 14.12 6.25 10.33
C GLU A 123 15.06 7.45 10.43
N GLU A 124 16.00 7.46 11.39
CA GLU A 124 17.02 8.47 11.52
C GLU A 124 17.97 8.50 10.32
N HIS A 125 18.44 7.33 9.87
CA HIS A 125 19.36 7.21 8.74
C HIS A 125 18.75 7.69 7.43
N TYR A 126 17.55 7.22 7.10
CA TYR A 126 16.86 7.58 5.87
C TYR A 126 16.12 8.92 5.97
N ARG A 127 15.92 9.41 7.18
CA ARG A 127 15.17 10.64 7.48
C ARG A 127 13.79 10.62 6.82
N ASP A 128 13.15 9.45 6.87
CA ASP A 128 11.81 9.19 6.32
C ASP A 128 11.21 7.94 6.96
N MET A 129 9.88 7.88 6.97
CA MET A 129 9.12 6.70 7.38
C MET A 129 9.60 5.47 6.63
N GLN A 130 9.81 4.38 7.36
CA GLN A 130 10.27 3.11 6.81
C GLN A 130 9.17 2.04 6.86
N ASP A 131 9.13 1.23 5.81
CA ASP A 131 8.37 -0.01 5.65
C ASP A 131 9.37 -1.17 5.72
N MET A 132 9.16 -2.08 6.65
CA MET A 132 10.13 -3.11 7.01
C MET A 132 9.49 -4.50 7.02
N GLU A 133 10.27 -5.47 6.55
CA GLU A 133 9.95 -6.88 6.65
C GLU A 133 10.96 -7.55 7.58
N PHE A 134 10.49 -8.40 8.48
CA PHE A 134 11.34 -9.09 9.45
C PHE A 134 10.89 -10.52 9.71
N THR A 135 11.81 -11.32 10.20
CA THR A 135 11.57 -12.69 10.67
C THR A 135 12.22 -12.87 12.05
N VAL A 136 11.54 -13.59 12.92
CA VAL A 136 12.10 -14.09 14.18
C VAL A 136 12.30 -15.59 14.02
N GLU A 137 13.54 -16.06 14.18
CA GLU A 137 13.89 -17.48 14.17
C GLU A 137 14.50 -17.84 15.51
N HIS A 138 13.85 -18.73 16.25
CA HIS A 138 14.25 -19.13 17.61
C HIS A 138 14.55 -17.93 18.54
N GLY A 139 13.63 -16.98 18.57
CA GLY A 139 13.74 -15.74 19.37
C GLY A 139 14.71 -14.68 18.81
N LYS A 140 15.48 -14.98 17.76
CA LYS A 140 16.42 -14.05 17.16
C LYS A 140 15.79 -13.27 16.02
N LEU A 141 15.93 -11.95 16.06
CA LEU A 141 15.44 -11.05 15.00
C LEU A 141 16.36 -11.06 13.77
N PHE A 142 15.74 -11.14 12.59
CA PHE A 142 16.37 -10.95 11.29
C PHE A 142 15.58 -9.91 10.48
N MET A 143 16.26 -8.85 10.07
CA MET A 143 15.69 -7.88 9.14
C MET A 143 15.84 -8.41 7.72
N LEU A 144 14.75 -8.44 6.97
CA LEU A 144 14.74 -8.94 5.60
C LEU A 144 14.80 -7.82 4.56
N GLN A 145 14.03 -6.77 4.79
CA GLN A 145 13.93 -5.64 3.87
C GLN A 145 13.56 -4.36 4.60
N THR A 146 14.05 -3.24 4.11
CA THR A 146 13.56 -1.90 4.44
C THR A 146 13.41 -1.07 3.17
N ARG A 147 12.41 -0.20 3.17
CA ARG A 147 12.17 0.76 2.09
C ARG A 147 11.42 1.97 2.62
N ASN A 148 11.44 3.07 1.87
CA ASN A 148 10.57 4.21 2.19
C ASN A 148 9.11 3.76 2.10
N GLY A 149 8.35 4.00 3.17
CA GLY A 149 6.99 3.52 3.30
C GLY A 149 6.05 4.20 2.30
N LYS A 150 5.28 3.39 1.56
CA LYS A 150 4.13 3.90 0.80
C LYS A 150 3.09 4.41 1.79
N ARG A 151 2.47 5.54 1.47
CA ARG A 151 1.58 6.25 2.39
C ARG A 151 0.50 7.02 1.65
N THR A 152 -0.59 7.34 2.33
CA THR A 152 -1.62 8.22 1.79
C THR A 152 -1.09 9.65 1.61
N ALA A 153 -1.76 10.46 0.81
CA ALA A 153 -1.44 11.88 0.64
C ALA A 153 -1.50 12.65 1.96
N GLN A 154 -2.49 12.35 2.81
CA GLN A 154 -2.63 12.94 4.14
C GLN A 154 -1.44 12.57 5.05
N ALA A 155 -1.07 11.30 5.09
CA ALA A 155 0.07 10.83 5.87
C ALA A 155 1.37 11.44 5.37
N ALA A 156 1.54 11.59 4.04
CA ALA A 156 2.73 12.21 3.45
C ALA A 156 2.95 13.64 3.94
N LEU A 157 1.90 14.47 3.96
CA LEU A 157 1.99 15.84 4.49
C LEU A 157 2.31 15.86 5.98
N LYS A 158 1.57 15.05 6.76
CA LYS A 158 1.80 15.00 8.21
C LYS A 158 3.23 14.57 8.53
N ILE A 159 3.72 13.52 7.91
CA ILE A 159 5.09 13.00 8.12
C ILE A 159 6.12 14.06 7.74
N ALA A 160 5.94 14.75 6.61
CA ALA A 160 6.86 15.80 6.18
C ALA A 160 6.94 16.95 7.22
N CYS A 161 5.80 17.39 7.77
CA CYS A 161 5.77 18.38 8.85
C CYS A 161 6.45 17.86 10.12
N ASP A 162 6.08 16.64 10.57
CA ASP A 162 6.64 16.04 11.78
C ASP A 162 8.16 15.88 11.68
N LEU A 163 8.71 15.51 10.52
CA LEU A 163 10.16 15.39 10.30
C LEU A 163 10.90 16.74 10.38
N VAL A 164 10.23 17.84 10.03
CA VAL A 164 10.77 19.19 10.26
C VAL A 164 10.76 19.53 11.74
N ASP A 165 9.65 19.32 12.42
CA ASP A 165 9.48 19.60 13.84
C ASP A 165 10.46 18.76 14.70
N GLU A 166 10.74 17.53 14.27
CA GLU A 166 11.71 16.63 14.89
C GLU A 166 13.18 16.98 14.53
N GLY A 167 13.42 17.95 13.65
CA GLY A 167 14.75 18.38 13.22
C GLY A 167 15.47 17.41 12.28
N MET A 168 14.77 16.41 11.76
CA MET A 168 15.32 15.43 10.81
C MET A 168 15.45 15.99 9.40
N ARG A 169 14.59 16.94 9.03
CA ARG A 169 14.56 17.59 7.71
C ARG A 169 14.43 19.09 7.83
N THR A 170 14.94 19.80 6.84
CA THR A 170 14.62 21.22 6.65
C THR A 170 13.26 21.35 5.94
N GLU A 171 12.59 22.49 6.07
CA GLU A 171 11.34 22.79 5.36
C GLU A 171 11.47 22.55 3.84
N LYS A 172 12.59 22.95 3.26
CA LYS A 172 12.85 22.75 1.83
C LYS A 172 12.96 21.28 1.44
N GLU A 173 13.61 20.47 2.25
CA GLU A 173 13.69 19.01 2.03
C GLU A 173 12.33 18.36 2.22
N ALA A 174 11.54 18.78 3.21
CA ALA A 174 10.20 18.26 3.46
C ALA A 174 9.25 18.56 2.28
N VAL A 175 9.29 19.79 1.74
CA VAL A 175 8.53 20.14 0.52
C VAL A 175 8.93 19.26 -0.66
N ALA A 176 10.23 18.97 -0.83
CA ALA A 176 10.74 18.13 -1.91
C ALA A 176 10.32 16.64 -1.79
N MET A 177 9.89 16.18 -0.60
CA MET A 177 9.36 14.82 -0.39
C MET A 177 7.93 14.64 -0.89
N ILE A 178 7.18 15.73 -1.09
CA ILE A 178 5.77 15.69 -1.45
C ILE A 178 5.63 15.61 -2.97
N ASP A 179 5.00 14.54 -3.45
CA ASP A 179 4.59 14.46 -4.86
C ASP A 179 3.43 15.45 -5.09
N PRO A 180 3.58 16.41 -6.03
CA PRO A 180 2.53 17.40 -6.30
C PRO A 180 1.17 16.78 -6.66
N ARG A 181 1.17 15.58 -7.27
CA ARG A 181 -0.06 14.83 -7.59
C ARG A 181 -0.88 14.46 -6.35
N ASN A 182 -0.22 14.26 -5.22
CA ASN A 182 -0.90 13.99 -3.95
C ASN A 182 -1.71 15.19 -3.44
N LEU A 183 -1.35 16.43 -3.84
CA LEU A 183 -2.07 17.62 -3.43
C LEU A 183 -3.47 17.68 -4.06
N ASP A 184 -3.61 17.24 -5.29
CA ASP A 184 -4.92 17.17 -5.95
C ASP A 184 -5.90 16.31 -5.16
N THR A 185 -5.44 15.16 -4.65
CA THR A 185 -6.24 14.27 -3.82
C THR A 185 -6.73 14.96 -2.53
N LEU A 186 -5.90 15.82 -1.93
CA LEU A 186 -6.22 16.53 -0.70
C LEU A 186 -7.12 17.74 -0.91
N LEU A 187 -7.13 18.30 -2.11
CA LEU A 187 -8.00 19.44 -2.48
C LEU A 187 -9.43 19.01 -2.82
N HIS A 188 -9.68 17.71 -3.00
CA HIS A 188 -11.03 17.23 -3.18
C HIS A 188 -11.90 17.40 -1.93
N PRO A 189 -13.21 17.66 -2.09
CA PRO A 189 -14.15 17.72 -0.98
C PRO A 189 -14.08 16.45 -0.12
N GLN A 190 -14.15 16.63 1.18
CA GLN A 190 -14.17 15.53 2.16
C GLN A 190 -15.35 15.70 3.10
N PHE A 191 -15.85 14.59 3.66
CA PHE A 191 -16.85 14.65 4.71
C PHE A 191 -16.21 15.13 6.02
N ASP A 192 -16.98 15.88 6.82
CA ASP A 192 -16.59 16.18 8.19
C ASP A 192 -16.37 14.89 8.98
N ALA A 193 -15.22 14.77 9.64
CA ALA A 193 -14.80 13.53 10.31
C ALA A 193 -15.75 13.15 11.46
N ALA A 194 -16.30 14.13 12.19
CA ALA A 194 -17.23 13.87 13.29
C ALA A 194 -18.59 13.41 12.75
N ALA A 195 -19.07 14.03 11.67
CA ALA A 195 -20.30 13.64 11.00
C ALA A 195 -20.20 12.24 10.41
N LEU A 196 -19.05 11.90 9.77
CA LEU A 196 -18.82 10.58 9.21
C LEU A 196 -18.81 9.49 10.28
N LYS A 197 -18.18 9.77 11.43
CA LYS A 197 -18.13 8.84 12.57
C LYS A 197 -19.49 8.61 13.21
N ALA A 198 -20.38 9.62 13.20
CA ALA A 198 -21.73 9.55 13.75
C ALA A 198 -22.73 8.91 12.76
N ALA A 199 -22.42 8.86 11.47
CA ALA A 199 -23.31 8.34 10.46
C ALA A 199 -23.38 6.80 10.48
N THR A 200 -24.57 6.28 10.18
CA THR A 200 -24.76 4.84 9.93
C THR A 200 -24.67 4.60 8.43
N PRO A 201 -23.66 3.85 7.94
CA PRO A 201 -23.50 3.60 6.50
C PRO A 201 -24.66 2.74 5.98
N ALA A 202 -25.25 3.16 4.88
CA ALA A 202 -26.27 2.38 4.17
C ALA A 202 -25.67 1.24 3.32
N GLY A 203 -24.40 1.36 2.96
CA GLY A 203 -23.68 0.36 2.17
C GLY A 203 -22.18 0.69 2.08
N ARG A 204 -21.42 -0.20 1.44
CA ARG A 204 -20.00 -0.02 1.13
C ARG A 204 -19.78 -0.18 -0.36
N GLY A 205 -18.86 0.58 -0.92
CA GLY A 205 -18.44 0.48 -2.32
C GLY A 205 -16.92 0.67 -2.44
N LEU A 206 -16.39 0.36 -3.61
CA LEU A 206 -14.99 0.65 -3.96
C LEU A 206 -14.89 2.10 -4.40
N GLY A 207 -13.90 2.83 -3.90
CA GLY A 207 -13.62 4.19 -4.32
C GLY A 207 -12.90 4.17 -5.67
N ALA A 208 -13.54 4.72 -6.71
CA ALA A 208 -12.96 4.84 -8.05
C ALA A 208 -12.25 6.18 -8.29
N SER A 209 -12.60 7.19 -7.50
CA SER A 209 -11.95 8.51 -7.54
C SER A 209 -11.96 9.16 -6.15
N PRO A 210 -11.00 10.07 -5.87
CA PRO A 210 -10.98 10.78 -4.60
C PRO A 210 -12.15 11.76 -4.49
N GLY A 211 -12.54 12.08 -3.24
CA GLY A 211 -13.54 13.09 -2.94
C GLY A 211 -14.76 12.56 -2.19
N ALA A 212 -15.63 13.48 -1.84
CA ALA A 212 -16.90 13.22 -1.18
C ALA A 212 -18.02 13.99 -1.87
N ALA A 213 -19.15 13.34 -2.10
CA ALA A 213 -20.29 13.93 -2.76
C ALA A 213 -21.53 13.85 -1.90
N CYS A 214 -22.30 14.94 -1.87
CA CYS A 214 -23.61 15.01 -1.24
C CYS A 214 -24.61 15.54 -2.23
N GLY A 215 -25.78 14.91 -2.32
CA GLY A 215 -26.84 15.36 -3.21
C GLY A 215 -28.07 14.46 -3.13
N LYS A 216 -29.12 14.88 -3.80
CA LYS A 216 -30.32 14.07 -3.98
C LYS A 216 -30.01 12.94 -4.97
N ILE A 217 -30.56 11.76 -4.71
CA ILE A 217 -30.37 10.60 -5.58
C ILE A 217 -31.21 10.75 -6.84
N VAL A 218 -30.60 10.54 -7.99
CA VAL A 218 -31.25 10.44 -9.31
C VAL A 218 -30.78 9.18 -10.02
N PHE A 219 -31.59 8.61 -10.90
CA PHE A 219 -31.35 7.32 -11.51
C PHE A 219 -31.14 7.40 -13.04
N SER A 220 -31.32 8.56 -13.65
CA SER A 220 -31.07 8.78 -15.06
C SER A 220 -30.16 9.99 -15.30
N ALA A 221 -29.48 10.01 -16.45
CA ALA A 221 -28.64 11.13 -16.87
C ALA A 221 -29.50 12.39 -17.07
N GLU A 222 -30.68 12.22 -17.64
CA GLU A 222 -31.63 13.30 -17.91
C GLU A 222 -32.11 13.96 -16.61
N ASP A 223 -32.47 13.17 -15.59
CA ASP A 223 -32.84 13.69 -14.26
C ASP A 223 -31.69 14.44 -13.63
N ALA A 224 -30.45 13.94 -13.78
CA ALA A 224 -29.26 14.60 -13.22
C ALA A 224 -29.07 15.99 -13.86
N GLU A 225 -29.21 16.10 -15.15
CA GLU A 225 -29.10 17.40 -15.89
C GLU A 225 -30.23 18.33 -15.49
N GLU A 226 -31.49 17.85 -15.48
CA GLU A 226 -32.66 18.67 -15.16
C GLU A 226 -32.59 19.21 -13.74
N TRP A 227 -32.24 18.37 -12.76
CA TRP A 227 -32.15 18.80 -11.36
C TRP A 227 -30.96 19.72 -11.11
N ASN A 228 -29.83 19.44 -11.75
CA ASN A 228 -28.67 20.33 -11.69
C ASN A 228 -28.98 21.71 -12.31
N ALA A 229 -29.74 21.77 -13.40
CA ALA A 229 -30.18 23.01 -14.03
C ALA A 229 -31.11 23.85 -13.12
N ARG A 230 -31.79 23.21 -12.17
CA ARG A 230 -32.57 23.87 -11.11
C ARG A 230 -31.73 24.32 -9.90
N GLY A 231 -30.40 24.08 -9.92
CA GLY A 231 -29.49 24.40 -8.82
C GLY A 231 -29.43 23.34 -7.71
N GLU A 232 -30.01 22.16 -7.95
CA GLU A 232 -29.97 21.05 -6.99
C GLU A 232 -28.67 20.26 -7.14
N LYS A 233 -28.08 19.88 -6.01
CA LYS A 233 -26.97 18.93 -6.00
C LYS A 233 -27.49 17.52 -6.09
N VAL A 234 -26.95 16.71 -7.02
CA VAL A 234 -27.41 15.33 -7.26
C VAL A 234 -26.28 14.34 -7.21
N VAL A 235 -26.61 13.12 -6.82
CA VAL A 235 -25.76 11.93 -6.94
C VAL A 235 -26.45 10.97 -7.90
N LEU A 236 -25.78 10.67 -9.00
CA LEU A 236 -26.28 9.75 -10.01
C LEU A 236 -26.03 8.31 -9.59
N VAL A 237 -27.09 7.54 -9.46
CA VAL A 237 -27.03 6.11 -9.12
C VAL A 237 -27.45 5.31 -10.35
N ARG A 238 -26.52 4.53 -10.86
CA ARG A 238 -26.77 3.67 -12.04
C ARG A 238 -26.48 2.21 -11.70
N LEU A 239 -27.20 1.32 -12.36
CA LEU A 239 -26.85 -0.09 -12.33
C LEU A 239 -25.48 -0.30 -13.02
N GLU A 240 -25.32 0.33 -14.18
CA GLU A 240 -24.14 0.36 -15.02
C GLU A 240 -24.05 1.75 -15.66
N THR A 241 -22.84 2.29 -15.77
CA THR A 241 -22.62 3.55 -16.49
C THR A 241 -22.23 3.29 -17.93
N SER A 242 -22.71 4.13 -18.84
CA SER A 242 -22.41 4.06 -20.27
C SER A 242 -21.85 5.41 -20.76
N PRO A 243 -21.21 5.45 -21.95
CA PRO A 243 -20.80 6.71 -22.58
C PRO A 243 -21.96 7.70 -22.81
N GLU A 244 -23.19 7.21 -22.92
CA GLU A 244 -24.40 8.02 -23.10
C GLU A 244 -24.77 8.78 -21.83
N ASP A 245 -24.35 8.30 -20.66
CA ASP A 245 -24.61 8.93 -19.36
C ASP A 245 -23.67 10.14 -19.08
N ILE A 246 -22.70 10.47 -19.96
CA ILE A 246 -21.61 11.41 -19.71
C ILE A 246 -22.10 12.83 -19.31
N THR A 247 -23.20 13.28 -19.85
CA THR A 247 -23.77 14.60 -19.55
C THR A 247 -24.36 14.63 -18.15
N GLY A 248 -25.11 13.59 -17.76
CA GLY A 248 -25.63 13.42 -16.40
C GLY A 248 -24.52 13.17 -15.39
N MET A 249 -23.47 12.44 -15.76
CA MET A 249 -22.29 12.24 -14.93
C MET A 249 -21.60 13.56 -14.61
N LYS A 250 -21.43 14.45 -15.61
CA LYS A 250 -20.85 15.79 -15.43
C LYS A 250 -21.73 16.72 -14.61
N ALA A 251 -23.05 16.57 -14.67
CA ALA A 251 -24.01 17.35 -13.92
C ALA A 251 -24.08 16.93 -12.43
N SER A 252 -23.57 15.74 -12.09
CA SER A 252 -23.66 15.15 -10.76
C SER A 252 -22.47 15.52 -9.89
N GLN A 253 -22.69 15.59 -8.57
CA GLN A 253 -21.61 15.77 -7.57
C GLN A 253 -20.83 14.47 -7.36
N GLY A 254 -21.43 13.33 -7.63
CA GLY A 254 -20.84 12.02 -7.54
C GLY A 254 -21.69 10.97 -8.23
N ILE A 255 -21.08 9.82 -8.48
CA ILE A 255 -21.70 8.70 -9.19
C ILE A 255 -21.55 7.46 -8.33
N LEU A 256 -22.61 6.68 -8.21
CA LEU A 256 -22.62 5.35 -7.62
C LEU A 256 -23.03 4.34 -8.68
N CYS A 257 -22.09 3.50 -9.10
CA CYS A 257 -22.35 2.38 -9.99
C CYS A 257 -22.55 1.10 -9.15
N LEU A 258 -23.61 0.37 -9.40
CA LEU A 258 -23.99 -0.82 -8.60
C LEU A 258 -23.37 -2.12 -9.13
N LEU A 259 -22.97 -2.16 -10.41
CA LEU A 259 -22.26 -3.28 -11.00
C LEU A 259 -20.78 -2.94 -11.11
N TYR A 260 -19.95 -3.85 -10.61
CA TYR A 260 -18.52 -3.82 -10.85
C TYR A 260 -18.27 -4.35 -12.27
N THR A 261 -17.86 -3.47 -13.18
CA THR A 261 -17.33 -3.89 -14.48
C THR A 261 -15.81 -3.92 -14.34
N SER A 262 -15.22 -5.09 -14.47
CA SER A 262 -13.82 -5.40 -14.22
C SER A 262 -12.80 -4.65 -15.11
N ASP A 263 -13.25 -3.98 -16.15
CA ASP A 263 -12.36 -3.38 -17.15
C ASP A 263 -11.75 -2.02 -16.75
N ALA A 264 -12.32 -1.33 -15.75
CA ALA A 264 -11.80 -0.01 -15.36
C ALA A 264 -10.80 -0.04 -14.17
N ALA A 265 -10.73 -1.16 -13.45
CA ALA A 265 -9.85 -1.29 -12.28
C ALA A 265 -8.51 -1.97 -12.62
N ASP A 266 -8.44 -2.74 -13.70
CA ASP A 266 -7.23 -3.46 -14.12
C ASP A 266 -6.23 -2.57 -14.91
N GLU A 267 -6.62 -1.35 -15.30
CA GLU A 267 -5.73 -0.41 -16.02
C GLU A 267 -5.02 0.61 -15.10
N LEU A 268 -5.28 0.60 -13.79
CA LEU A 268 -4.72 1.59 -12.85
C LEU A 268 -3.74 1.01 -11.82
N ASP A 269 -3.39 -0.28 -11.92
CA ASP A 269 -2.35 -0.89 -11.07
C ASP A 269 -1.00 -1.03 -11.80
#